data_99fa5c1f515edb939c08a71a294e9429
#
_entry.id   99fa5c1f515edb939c08a71a294e9429
#
_cell.length_a   1.000
_cell.length_b   1.000
_cell.length_c   1.000
_cell.angle_alpha   90.00
_cell.angle_beta   90.00
_cell.angle_gamma   90.00
#
_symmetry.space_group_name_H-M   'P 1'
#
loop_
_entity.id
_entity.type
_entity.pdbx_description
1 polymer ?
#
loop_
_entity_poly.entity_id
_entity_poly.type
_entity_poly.pdbx_seq_one_letter_code
_entity_poly.pdbx_strand_id
1 'polypeptide(L)'
;MPKALQTTLLTLRELLFTAGPFALLAAGLLWGAYHLLQPTPPRTVVLATGVAQGAYDSFGKRYAELLARHGITVQLRNTQGSAENLALLQQPGSGVDIAFVQGGTWQKPAGADADADPGLQSLGRMFHEPIWLFYRTDSARRLAR
;
A
#
# COMPACT_ATOMS: atom_id res chain seq x y z
N MET A 1 -54.43 9.09 -31.80
CA MET A 1 -53.56 8.62 -30.69
C MET A 1 -54.36 8.59 -29.41
N PRO A 2 -54.32 7.53 -28.60
CA PRO A 2 -55.13 7.48 -27.38
C PRO A 2 -54.65 8.56 -26.40
N LYS A 3 -55.61 9.27 -25.82
CA LYS A 3 -55.37 10.41 -24.88
C LYS A 3 -54.42 10.04 -23.73
N ALA A 4 -54.37 8.78 -23.32
CA ALA A 4 -53.48 8.26 -22.31
C ALA A 4 -51.98 8.33 -22.71
N LEU A 5 -51.63 8.13 -23.95
CA LEU A 5 -50.25 8.22 -24.46
C LEU A 5 -49.77 9.68 -24.52
N GLN A 6 -50.67 10.63 -24.82
CA GLN A 6 -50.32 12.06 -24.84
C GLN A 6 -50.06 12.60 -23.42
N THR A 7 -50.89 12.20 -22.44
CA THR A 7 -50.68 12.60 -21.04
C THR A 7 -49.40 12.03 -20.47
N THR A 8 -49.07 10.76 -20.74
CA THR A 8 -47.77 10.15 -20.28
C THR A 8 -46.57 10.80 -20.94
N LEU A 9 -46.62 11.17 -22.20
CA LEU A 9 -45.52 11.87 -22.89
C LEU A 9 -45.30 13.29 -22.36
N LEU A 10 -46.39 14.00 -22.00
CA LEU A 10 -46.31 15.35 -21.44
C LEU A 10 -45.72 15.32 -20.00
N THR A 11 -46.17 14.37 -19.17
CA THR A 11 -45.63 14.20 -17.82
C THR A 11 -44.15 13.74 -17.83
N LEU A 12 -43.78 12.90 -18.78
CA LEU A 12 -42.36 12.49 -18.94
C LEU A 12 -41.47 13.67 -19.36
N ARG A 13 -42.00 14.52 -20.27
CA ARG A 13 -41.30 15.74 -20.71
C ARG A 13 -41.13 16.73 -19.57
N GLU A 14 -42.15 16.97 -18.78
CA GLU A 14 -42.11 17.85 -17.62
C GLU A 14 -41.13 17.32 -16.55
N LEU A 15 -41.14 16.01 -16.31
CA LEU A 15 -40.22 15.37 -15.40
C LEU A 15 -38.75 15.51 -15.88
N LEU A 16 -38.51 15.34 -17.18
CA LEU A 16 -37.18 15.52 -17.78
C LEU A 16 -36.67 16.97 -17.67
N PHE A 17 -37.54 17.94 -17.85
CA PHE A 17 -37.17 19.36 -17.75
C PHE A 17 -36.99 19.81 -16.31
N THR A 18 -37.72 19.25 -15.34
CA THR A 18 -37.62 19.62 -13.93
C THR A 18 -36.54 18.81 -13.20
N ALA A 19 -36.50 17.49 -13.33
CA ALA A 19 -35.57 16.61 -12.64
C ALA A 19 -34.24 16.39 -13.42
N GLY A 20 -34.27 16.52 -14.76
CA GLY A 20 -33.13 16.30 -15.63
C GLY A 20 -31.90 17.12 -15.28
N PRO A 21 -32.01 18.45 -15.12
CA PRO A 21 -30.87 19.28 -14.74
C PRO A 21 -30.25 18.88 -13.40
N PHE A 22 -31.08 18.52 -12.40
CA PHE A 22 -30.61 18.07 -11.10
C PHE A 22 -29.93 16.72 -11.19
N ALA A 23 -30.44 15.78 -11.98
CA ALA A 23 -29.84 14.49 -12.23
C ALA A 23 -28.48 14.62 -12.93
N LEU A 24 -28.34 15.50 -13.91
CA LEU A 24 -27.10 15.79 -14.59
C LEU A 24 -26.07 16.44 -13.65
N LEU A 25 -26.51 17.36 -12.80
CA LEU A 25 -25.64 18.00 -11.81
C LEU A 25 -25.15 16.97 -10.77
N ALA A 26 -26.04 16.11 -10.27
CA ALA A 26 -25.67 15.05 -9.35
C ALA A 26 -24.70 14.05 -10.00
N ALA A 27 -24.95 13.63 -11.25
CA ALA A 27 -24.05 12.76 -11.99
C ALA A 27 -22.69 13.41 -12.22
N GLY A 28 -22.63 14.69 -12.54
CA GLY A 28 -21.40 15.46 -12.71
C GLY A 28 -20.60 15.57 -11.40
N LEU A 29 -21.29 15.83 -10.28
CA LEU A 29 -20.64 15.86 -8.96
C LEU A 29 -20.10 14.51 -8.55
N LEU A 30 -20.84 13.42 -8.75
CA LEU A 30 -20.39 12.07 -8.46
C LEU A 30 -19.21 11.67 -9.35
N TRP A 31 -19.25 12.00 -10.63
CA TRP A 31 -18.15 11.76 -11.55
C TRP A 31 -16.91 12.56 -11.16
N GLY A 32 -17.05 13.83 -10.81
CA GLY A 32 -15.98 14.67 -10.33
C GLY A 32 -15.39 14.16 -9.02
N ALA A 33 -16.24 13.78 -8.05
CA ALA A 33 -15.82 13.17 -6.80
C ALA A 33 -15.07 11.85 -7.03
N TYR A 34 -15.54 11.00 -7.94
CA TYR A 34 -14.85 9.74 -8.29
C TYR A 34 -13.43 10.00 -8.84
N HIS A 35 -13.27 10.99 -9.70
CA HIS A 35 -11.96 11.33 -10.26
C HIS A 35 -11.02 12.01 -9.25
N LEU A 36 -11.56 12.85 -8.37
CA LEU A 36 -10.76 13.54 -7.34
C LEU A 36 -10.29 12.60 -6.22
N LEU A 37 -11.15 11.68 -5.78
CA LEU A 37 -10.87 10.76 -4.69
C LEU A 37 -10.00 9.58 -5.10
N GLN A 38 -9.84 9.33 -6.41
CA GLN A 38 -9.07 8.19 -6.96
C GLN A 38 -9.31 6.89 -6.17
N PRO A 39 -10.54 6.39 -6.05
CA PRO A 39 -10.89 5.27 -5.17
C PRO A 39 -10.27 3.93 -5.60
N THR A 40 -9.68 3.87 -6.78
CA THR A 40 -8.99 2.68 -7.27
C THR A 40 -7.55 2.65 -6.73
N PRO A 41 -7.18 1.59 -6.01
CA PRO A 41 -5.81 1.45 -5.53
C PRO A 41 -4.82 1.44 -6.71
N PRO A 42 -3.60 1.95 -6.52
CA PRO A 42 -2.58 1.94 -7.56
C PRO A 42 -2.31 0.51 -8.02
N ARG A 43 -2.23 0.32 -9.33
CA ARG A 43 -1.89 -0.99 -9.92
C ARG A 43 -0.39 -1.28 -9.94
N THR A 44 0.40 -0.29 -9.60
CA THR A 44 1.86 -0.41 -9.50
C THR A 44 2.29 -0.01 -8.11
N VAL A 45 3.07 -0.85 -7.46
CA VAL A 45 3.64 -0.62 -6.14
C VAL A 45 5.14 -0.87 -6.16
N VAL A 46 5.90 -0.06 -5.45
CA VAL A 46 7.35 -0.21 -5.31
C VAL A 46 7.65 -0.90 -3.98
N LEU A 47 8.24 -2.08 -4.05
CA LEU A 47 8.62 -2.90 -2.91
C LEU A 47 10.13 -2.83 -2.68
N ALA A 48 10.55 -2.20 -1.58
CA ALA A 48 11.94 -2.25 -1.15
C ALA A 48 12.24 -3.61 -0.51
N THR A 49 13.27 -4.26 -1.03
CA THR A 49 13.66 -5.61 -0.63
C THR A 49 14.93 -5.59 0.22
N GLY A 50 16.03 -6.03 -0.28
CA GLY A 50 17.35 -6.05 0.34
C GLY A 50 18.40 -6.24 -0.73
N VAL A 51 19.55 -6.73 -0.35
CA VAL A 51 20.61 -7.04 -1.31
C VAL A 51 20.13 -8.03 -2.37
N ALA A 52 20.58 -7.85 -3.58
CA ALA A 52 20.27 -8.74 -4.69
C ALA A 52 20.62 -10.20 -4.33
N GLN A 53 19.75 -11.13 -4.71
CA GLN A 53 19.85 -12.56 -4.40
C GLN A 53 19.74 -12.91 -2.89
N GLY A 54 19.44 -11.93 -2.03
CA GLY A 54 19.13 -12.18 -0.63
C GLY A 54 17.73 -12.76 -0.41
N ALA A 55 17.39 -13.06 0.85
CA ALA A 55 16.08 -13.60 1.22
C ALA A 55 14.95 -12.65 0.83
N TYR A 56 15.07 -11.37 1.17
CA TYR A 56 14.05 -10.37 0.84
C TYR A 56 13.85 -10.20 -0.67
N ASP A 57 14.94 -10.22 -1.45
CA ASP A 57 14.86 -10.15 -2.92
C ASP A 57 14.13 -11.38 -3.49
N SER A 58 14.43 -12.57 -2.98
CA SER A 58 13.79 -13.82 -3.40
C SER A 58 12.30 -13.83 -3.05
N PHE A 59 11.92 -13.38 -1.85
CA PHE A 59 10.51 -13.22 -1.48
C PHE A 59 9.83 -12.15 -2.31
N GLY A 60 10.48 -11.01 -2.53
CA GLY A 60 9.96 -9.93 -3.37
C GLY A 60 9.59 -10.38 -4.78
N LYS A 61 10.44 -11.19 -5.42
CA LYS A 61 10.19 -11.80 -6.73
C LYS A 61 8.95 -12.69 -6.72
N ARG A 62 8.81 -13.54 -5.70
CA ARG A 62 7.63 -14.41 -5.54
C ARG A 62 6.35 -13.60 -5.35
N TYR A 63 6.38 -12.52 -4.57
CA TYR A 63 5.25 -11.62 -4.41
C TYR A 63 4.91 -10.91 -5.72
N ALA A 64 5.92 -10.43 -6.46
CA ALA A 64 5.71 -9.80 -7.76
C ALA A 64 4.98 -10.74 -8.73
N GLU A 65 5.40 -12.00 -8.81
CA GLU A 65 4.75 -13.02 -9.64
C GLU A 65 3.30 -13.30 -9.23
N LEU A 66 3.04 -13.42 -7.91
CA LEU A 66 1.70 -13.68 -7.39
C LEU A 66 0.76 -12.49 -7.63
N LEU A 67 1.22 -11.29 -7.35
CA LEU A 67 0.42 -10.07 -7.49
C LEU A 67 0.17 -9.72 -8.96
N ALA A 68 1.09 -10.05 -9.86
CA ALA A 68 0.90 -9.90 -11.30
C ALA A 68 -0.33 -10.67 -11.81
N ARG A 69 -0.63 -11.83 -11.24
CA ARG A 69 -1.84 -12.62 -11.57
C ARG A 69 -3.13 -11.90 -11.20
N HIS A 70 -3.06 -10.94 -10.27
CA HIS A 70 -4.16 -10.10 -9.84
C HIS A 70 -4.14 -8.70 -10.47
N GLY A 71 -3.31 -8.49 -11.49
CA GLY A 71 -3.20 -7.21 -12.23
C GLY A 71 -2.46 -6.12 -11.46
N ILE A 72 -1.65 -6.49 -10.46
CA ILE A 72 -0.81 -5.57 -9.69
C ILE A 72 0.64 -5.77 -10.12
N THR A 73 1.29 -4.69 -10.56
CA THR A 73 2.70 -4.68 -10.93
C THR A 73 3.54 -4.29 -9.73
N VAL A 74 4.46 -5.16 -9.32
CA VAL A 74 5.41 -4.87 -8.24
C VAL A 74 6.77 -4.55 -8.83
N GLN A 75 7.24 -3.34 -8.59
CA GLN A 75 8.59 -2.92 -8.92
C GLN A 75 9.51 -3.19 -7.72
N LEU A 76 10.50 -4.05 -7.91
CA LEU A 76 11.44 -4.38 -6.85
C LEU A 76 12.56 -3.33 -6.80
N ARG A 77 12.82 -2.79 -5.61
CA ARG A 77 13.94 -1.91 -5.32
C ARG A 77 14.90 -2.60 -4.38
N ASN A 78 16.10 -2.93 -4.86
CA ASN A 78 17.15 -3.49 -4.02
C ASN A 78 17.73 -2.40 -3.11
N THR A 79 18.04 -2.78 -1.87
CA THR A 79 18.57 -1.92 -0.80
C THR A 79 19.61 -2.68 0.01
N GLN A 80 20.16 -2.04 1.02
CA GLN A 80 21.07 -2.69 1.98
C GLN A 80 20.32 -3.45 3.10
N GLY A 81 18.98 -3.44 3.08
CA GLY A 81 18.14 -4.16 4.03
C GLY A 81 17.29 -3.30 4.93
N SER A 82 16.90 -3.85 6.09
CA SER A 82 15.83 -3.31 6.95
C SER A 82 16.00 -1.85 7.36
N ALA A 83 17.20 -1.41 7.69
CA ALA A 83 17.42 -0.04 8.13
C ALA A 83 17.19 0.98 7.01
N GLU A 84 17.72 0.70 5.82
CA GLU A 84 17.47 1.54 4.63
C GLU A 84 16.01 1.48 4.21
N ASN A 85 15.40 0.30 4.23
CA ASN A 85 13.99 0.10 3.90
C ASN A 85 13.08 0.96 4.79
N LEU A 86 13.34 0.96 6.09
CA LEU A 86 12.59 1.78 7.05
C LEU A 86 12.79 3.27 6.78
N ALA A 87 14.02 3.71 6.52
CA ALA A 87 14.32 5.09 6.18
C ALA A 87 13.59 5.54 4.91
N LEU A 88 13.56 4.70 3.88
CA LEU A 88 12.83 4.98 2.64
C LEU A 88 11.32 5.09 2.84
N LEU A 89 10.73 4.22 3.66
CA LEU A 89 9.30 4.30 3.99
C LEU A 89 8.94 5.59 4.75
N GLN A 90 9.85 6.10 5.58
CA GLN A 90 9.64 7.32 6.36
C GLN A 90 9.95 8.59 5.56
N GLN A 91 10.64 8.48 4.44
CA GLN A 91 11.05 9.62 3.63
C GLN A 91 9.97 9.99 2.62
N PRO A 92 9.33 11.16 2.73
CA PRO A 92 8.38 11.64 1.73
C PRO A 92 9.04 11.72 0.35
N GLY A 93 8.34 11.20 -0.67
CA GLY A 93 8.84 11.23 -2.06
C GLY A 93 9.92 10.19 -2.40
N SER A 94 10.22 9.24 -1.51
CA SER A 94 11.14 8.14 -1.79
C SER A 94 10.68 7.25 -2.94
N GLY A 95 9.36 7.24 -3.20
CA GLY A 95 8.72 6.36 -4.19
C GLY A 95 8.63 4.90 -3.74
N VAL A 96 8.89 4.59 -2.47
CA VAL A 96 8.71 3.25 -1.89
C VAL A 96 7.38 3.19 -1.17
N ASP A 97 6.54 2.23 -1.56
CA ASP A 97 5.21 2.03 -0.98
C ASP A 97 5.19 0.96 0.10
N ILE A 98 5.99 -0.09 -0.09
CA ILE A 98 6.04 -1.27 0.78
C ILE A 98 7.51 -1.67 0.97
N ALA A 99 7.85 -2.22 2.13
CA ALA A 99 9.20 -2.73 2.36
C ALA A 99 9.24 -3.92 3.32
N PHE A 100 10.23 -4.78 3.16
CA PHE A 100 10.56 -5.79 4.15
C PHE A 100 11.43 -5.18 5.24
N VAL A 101 10.99 -5.32 6.48
CA VAL A 101 11.71 -4.79 7.65
C VAL A 101 11.80 -5.88 8.72
N GLN A 102 12.98 -6.08 9.26
CA GLN A 102 13.20 -7.01 10.36
C GLN A 102 12.51 -6.50 11.64
N GLY A 103 11.87 -7.39 12.37
CA GLY A 103 11.24 -7.06 13.64
C GLY A 103 12.26 -6.47 14.63
N GLY A 104 11.87 -5.37 15.30
CA GLY A 104 12.74 -4.67 16.24
C GLY A 104 13.65 -3.61 15.64
N THR A 105 13.74 -3.49 14.31
CA THR A 105 14.52 -2.42 13.65
C THR A 105 13.89 -1.05 13.88
N TRP A 106 12.55 -0.98 13.94
CA TRP A 106 11.87 0.27 14.23
C TRP A 106 11.88 0.52 15.74
N GLN A 107 12.42 1.65 16.14
CA GLN A 107 12.35 2.15 17.49
C GLN A 107 11.58 3.46 17.49
N LYS A 108 10.64 3.59 18.40
CA LYS A 108 9.90 4.83 18.58
C LYS A 108 10.89 5.93 19.00
N PRO A 109 10.86 7.12 18.37
CA PRO A 109 11.69 8.21 18.79
C PRO A 109 11.46 8.54 20.27
N ALA A 110 12.53 8.78 21.01
CA ALA A 110 12.42 9.19 22.40
C ALA A 110 11.65 10.50 22.51
N GLY A 111 10.57 10.51 23.32
CA GLY A 111 9.71 11.69 23.49
C GLY A 111 8.54 11.79 22.50
N ALA A 112 8.37 10.85 21.59
CA ALA A 112 7.16 10.80 20.77
C ALA A 112 5.96 10.38 21.63
N ASP A 113 4.82 11.07 21.45
CA ASP A 113 3.57 10.75 22.13
C ASP A 113 3.18 9.29 21.91
N ALA A 114 2.60 8.66 22.95
CA ALA A 114 2.21 7.25 22.90
C ALA A 114 1.24 6.99 21.75
N ASP A 115 0.41 7.97 21.43
CA ASP A 115 -0.65 7.91 20.42
C ASP A 115 -0.24 8.52 19.07
N ALA A 116 1.02 8.99 18.91
CA ALA A 116 1.49 9.50 17.63
C ALA A 116 1.48 8.35 16.60
N ASP A 117 0.68 8.51 15.56
CA ASP A 117 0.66 7.61 14.41
C ASP A 117 2.05 7.65 13.75
N PRO A 118 2.79 6.53 13.73
CA PRO A 118 4.10 6.49 13.07
C PRO A 118 4.01 6.67 11.55
N GLY A 119 2.79 6.80 10.98
CA GLY A 119 2.56 6.86 9.54
C GLY A 119 2.88 5.54 8.81
N LEU A 120 3.27 4.51 9.55
CA LEU A 120 3.61 3.19 9.02
C LEU A 120 2.69 2.13 9.61
N GLN A 121 2.18 1.25 8.74
CA GLN A 121 1.36 0.12 9.16
C GLN A 121 2.03 -1.19 8.79
N SER A 122 2.01 -2.15 9.72
CA SER A 122 2.47 -3.50 9.43
C SER A 122 1.39 -4.29 8.70
N LEU A 123 1.72 -4.83 7.54
CA LEU A 123 0.84 -5.72 6.78
C LEU A 123 0.85 -7.16 7.33
N GLY A 124 1.79 -7.48 8.20
CA GLY A 124 1.89 -8.79 8.82
C GLY A 124 3.31 -9.31 8.92
N ARG A 125 3.43 -10.47 9.51
CA ARG A 125 4.71 -11.20 9.64
C ARG A 125 4.86 -12.14 8.45
N MET A 126 6.02 -12.10 7.79
CA MET A 126 6.28 -12.85 6.58
C MET A 126 6.97 -14.19 6.83
N PHE A 127 8.05 -14.18 7.60
CA PHE A 127 8.84 -15.36 7.97
C PHE A 127 9.66 -15.08 9.23
N HIS A 128 10.25 -16.16 9.78
CA HIS A 128 11.16 -16.06 10.91
C HIS A 128 12.60 -15.99 10.40
N GLU A 129 13.35 -15.02 10.88
CA GLU A 129 14.80 -14.93 10.65
C GLU A 129 15.52 -15.54 11.84
N PRO A 130 16.13 -16.73 11.70
CA PRO A 130 16.89 -17.33 12.79
C PRO A 130 18.18 -16.54 13.04
N ILE A 131 18.45 -16.26 14.29
CA ILE A 131 19.74 -15.68 14.69
C ILE A 131 20.69 -16.81 14.97
N TRP A 132 21.83 -16.83 14.27
CA TRP A 132 22.90 -17.77 14.48
C TRP A 132 24.03 -17.07 15.23
N LEU A 133 24.37 -17.56 16.41
CA LEU A 133 25.48 -17.06 17.19
C LEU A 133 26.72 -17.97 16.98
N PHE A 134 27.73 -17.42 16.36
CA PHE A 134 29.01 -18.08 16.20
C PHE A 134 30.01 -17.52 17.21
N TYR A 135 30.78 -18.41 17.88
CA TYR A 135 31.81 -18.00 18.80
C TYR A 135 33.12 -18.72 18.47
N ARG A 136 34.23 -18.10 18.79
CA ARG A 136 35.55 -18.73 18.68
C ARG A 136 35.78 -19.56 19.92
N THR A 137 36.16 -20.82 19.75
CA THR A 137 36.38 -21.79 20.85
C THR A 137 37.35 -21.27 21.90
N ASP A 138 38.39 -20.54 21.45
CA ASP A 138 39.39 -19.93 22.34
C ASP A 138 38.81 -18.84 23.24
N SER A 139 37.80 -18.13 22.76
CA SER A 139 37.10 -17.07 23.52
C SER A 139 36.13 -17.67 24.55
N ALA A 140 35.47 -18.79 24.21
CA ALA A 140 34.52 -19.44 25.11
C ALA A 140 35.23 -19.96 26.39
N ARG A 141 36.46 -20.45 26.30
CA ARG A 141 37.24 -20.87 27.45
C ARG A 141 37.58 -19.74 28.41
N ARG A 142 37.58 -18.49 27.98
CA ARG A 142 37.80 -17.30 28.83
C ARG A 142 36.52 -16.84 29.53
N LEU A 143 35.33 -17.12 28.95
CA LEU A 143 34.03 -16.76 29.52
C LEU A 143 33.53 -17.78 30.55
N ALA A 144 34.09 -18.98 30.55
CA ALA A 144 33.75 -20.06 31.50
C ALA A 144 34.59 -20.05 32.79
N ARG A 145 35.45 -19.04 32.99
CA ARG A 145 36.23 -18.78 34.23
C ARG A 145 35.64 -17.56 34.93
#